data_5a6870ff0698ed991537a196ea84d4c2
#
_entry.id   5a6870ff0698ed991537a196ea84d4c2
#
_cell.length_a   1.000
_cell.length_b   1.000
_cell.length_c   1.000
_cell.angle_alpha   90.00
_cell.angle_beta   90.00
_cell.angle_gamma   90.00
#
_symmetry.space_group_name_H-M   'P 1'
#
loop_
_entity.id
_entity.type
_entity.pdbx_description
1 polymer ?
#
loop_
_entity_poly.entity_id
_entity_poly.type
_entity_poly.pdbx_seq_one_letter_code
_entity_poly.pdbx_strand_id
1 'polypeptide(L)'
;MEIRWYSAAGLVMREGDAAIAFDPFFGMPAGCFTDKNLISLPKDDFGRVTDIFVTHGHVDHIYHLPELCGASNFRIHCTPTPRKTLMRCGVSPARIVPAAAGGTDSVSPFTVTAYRGRHCRYDLPIILKTVFRRRFFRHPVHLARFLWAMLRFPEKGEILMYEVSCGGKRIQVLGSLGLDAHTEYPADADVLILPFQGRSNLEKYALGIVRRLNPRTVLLDHYDDAFPPVSDDIYTEDFIKILSAQEHIPCRAMVKGRNVHVET
;
A
#
# COMPACT_ATOMS: atom_id res chain seq x y z
N MET A 1 -3.01 -16.47 -10.54
CA MET A 1 -3.39 -15.52 -9.46
C MET A 1 -3.69 -14.15 -10.05
N GLU A 2 -4.67 -13.41 -9.52
CA GLU A 2 -5.02 -12.05 -9.94
C GLU A 2 -4.69 -11.03 -8.85
N ILE A 3 -4.16 -9.86 -9.24
CA ILE A 3 -3.91 -8.72 -8.36
C ILE A 3 -4.69 -7.54 -8.90
N ARG A 4 -5.49 -6.88 -8.04
CA ARG A 4 -6.22 -5.66 -8.37
C ARG A 4 -5.80 -4.53 -7.44
N TRP A 5 -5.44 -3.40 -8.02
CA TRP A 5 -5.08 -2.19 -7.32
C TRP A 5 -6.21 -1.16 -7.34
N TYR A 6 -6.40 -0.42 -6.25
CA TYR A 6 -7.45 0.59 -6.11
C TYR A 6 -6.91 2.01 -6.00
N SER A 7 -6.14 2.29 -4.96
CA SER A 7 -5.50 3.60 -4.74
C SER A 7 -4.45 3.45 -3.65
N ALA A 8 -3.48 4.34 -3.59
CA ALA A 8 -2.34 4.26 -2.67
C ALA A 8 -1.77 2.82 -2.66
N ALA A 9 -1.64 2.17 -1.51
CA ALA A 9 -1.20 0.78 -1.38
C ALA A 9 -2.34 -0.26 -1.38
N GLY A 10 -3.58 0.15 -1.69
CA GLY A 10 -4.77 -0.69 -1.60
C GLY A 10 -4.84 -1.78 -2.66
N LEU A 11 -4.74 -3.05 -2.26
CA LEU A 11 -4.66 -4.21 -3.14
C LEU A 11 -5.64 -5.32 -2.72
N VAL A 12 -6.14 -6.08 -3.70
CA VAL A 12 -6.78 -7.38 -3.51
C VAL A 12 -6.06 -8.41 -4.35
N MET A 13 -5.71 -9.54 -3.75
CA MET A 13 -5.15 -10.72 -4.42
C MET A 13 -6.17 -11.85 -4.40
N ARG A 14 -6.34 -12.53 -5.54
CA ARG A 14 -7.30 -13.63 -5.72
C ARG A 14 -6.65 -14.85 -6.36
N GLU A 15 -7.04 -16.02 -5.84
CA GLU A 15 -6.75 -17.30 -6.46
C GLU A 15 -7.99 -18.20 -6.36
N GLY A 16 -8.60 -18.46 -7.50
CA GLY A 16 -9.91 -19.13 -7.53
C GLY A 16 -10.99 -18.32 -6.77
N ASP A 17 -11.60 -18.95 -5.77
CA ASP A 17 -12.59 -18.32 -4.91
C ASP A 17 -12.01 -17.64 -3.67
N ALA A 18 -10.73 -17.86 -3.37
CA ALA A 18 -10.05 -17.25 -2.23
C ALA A 18 -9.55 -15.84 -2.54
N ALA A 19 -9.67 -14.94 -1.57
CA ALA A 19 -9.17 -13.57 -1.69
C ALA A 19 -8.61 -13.06 -0.36
N ILE A 20 -7.48 -12.34 -0.46
CA ILE A 20 -6.88 -11.56 0.62
C ILE A 20 -6.68 -10.12 0.14
N ALA A 21 -6.57 -9.17 1.07
CA ALA A 21 -6.33 -7.78 0.73
C ALA A 21 -5.18 -7.17 1.54
N PHE A 22 -4.63 -6.08 1.01
CA PHE A 22 -3.59 -5.28 1.67
C PHE A 22 -4.03 -3.82 1.68
N ASP A 23 -3.90 -3.14 2.82
CA ASP A 23 -4.03 -1.69 2.98
C ASP A 23 -5.22 -1.07 2.22
N PRO A 24 -6.46 -1.53 2.36
CA PRO A 24 -7.56 -1.12 1.50
C PRO A 24 -7.86 0.37 1.61
N PHE A 25 -7.55 1.09 0.54
CA PHE A 25 -7.80 2.51 0.39
C PHE A 25 -8.44 2.83 -0.97
N PHE A 26 -9.47 3.69 -0.96
CA PHE A 26 -10.26 4.00 -2.16
C PHE A 26 -10.36 5.51 -2.42
N GLY A 27 -9.48 6.28 -1.82
CA GLY A 27 -9.52 7.74 -1.81
C GLY A 27 -10.18 8.31 -0.56
N MET A 28 -10.15 9.61 -0.39
CA MET A 28 -10.77 10.29 0.74
C MET A 28 -12.25 10.60 0.47
N PRO A 29 -13.12 10.63 1.49
CA PRO A 29 -14.55 10.90 1.31
C PRO A 29 -14.83 12.25 0.63
N ALA A 30 -15.97 12.33 -0.06
CA ALA A 30 -16.48 13.55 -0.67
C ALA A 30 -16.47 14.72 0.32
N GLY A 31 -16.06 15.91 -0.13
CA GLY A 31 -15.90 17.09 0.70
C GLY A 31 -14.61 17.16 1.53
N CYS A 32 -13.77 16.15 1.52
CA CYS A 32 -12.40 16.22 2.04
C CYS A 32 -11.39 16.56 0.96
N PHE A 33 -11.62 16.04 -0.26
CA PHE A 33 -10.76 16.20 -1.43
C PHE A 33 -11.66 16.35 -2.68
N THR A 34 -11.08 16.50 -3.85
CA THR A 34 -11.85 16.64 -5.09
C THR A 34 -12.46 15.30 -5.50
N ASP A 35 -13.68 15.29 -6.04
CA ASP A 35 -14.45 14.08 -6.44
C ASP A 35 -13.75 13.18 -7.49
N LYS A 36 -12.68 13.67 -8.11
CA LYS A 36 -11.97 12.96 -9.17
C LYS A 36 -11.40 11.60 -8.76
N ASN A 37 -11.09 11.43 -7.46
CA ASN A 37 -10.37 10.28 -6.96
C ASN A 37 -11.21 9.37 -6.05
N LEU A 38 -12.50 9.68 -5.89
CA LEU A 38 -13.42 8.81 -5.15
C LEU A 38 -13.77 7.58 -5.98
N ILE A 39 -13.26 6.46 -5.55
CA ILE A 39 -13.78 5.16 -5.97
C ILE A 39 -14.85 4.78 -4.96
N SER A 40 -16.07 4.48 -5.41
CA SER A 40 -17.08 3.88 -4.52
C SER A 40 -16.51 2.59 -3.94
N LEU A 41 -16.77 2.32 -2.65
CA LEU A 41 -16.29 1.09 -2.00
C LEU A 41 -16.65 -0.13 -2.85
N PRO A 42 -15.68 -0.92 -3.30
CA PRO A 42 -15.92 -2.08 -4.15
C PRO A 42 -16.39 -3.27 -3.28
N LYS A 43 -17.59 -3.16 -2.71
CA LYS A 43 -18.15 -4.14 -1.75
C LYS A 43 -18.16 -5.55 -2.33
N ASP A 44 -18.42 -5.70 -3.62
CA ASP A 44 -18.45 -7.00 -4.29
C ASP A 44 -17.05 -7.64 -4.32
N ASP A 45 -16.00 -6.84 -4.49
CA ASP A 45 -14.63 -7.33 -4.49
C ASP A 45 -14.20 -7.81 -3.09
N PHE A 46 -14.72 -7.18 -2.04
CA PHE A 46 -14.41 -7.52 -0.66
C PHE A 46 -15.34 -8.60 -0.06
N GLY A 47 -16.39 -9.00 -0.77
CA GLY A 47 -17.29 -10.07 -0.32
C GLY A 47 -16.60 -11.42 -0.15
N ARG A 48 -15.52 -11.67 -0.87
CA ARG A 48 -14.71 -12.90 -0.79
C ARG A 48 -13.43 -12.77 0.03
N VAL A 49 -13.07 -11.57 0.45
CA VAL A 49 -11.87 -11.33 1.26
C VAL A 49 -12.07 -11.88 2.65
N THR A 50 -11.21 -12.80 3.07
CA THR A 50 -11.24 -13.42 4.41
C THR A 50 -10.26 -12.76 5.37
N ASP A 51 -9.17 -12.20 4.86
CA ASP A 51 -8.09 -11.63 5.64
C ASP A 51 -7.56 -10.36 4.97
N ILE A 52 -7.33 -9.33 5.80
CA ILE A 52 -6.71 -8.07 5.38
C ILE A 52 -5.42 -7.87 6.15
N PHE A 53 -4.33 -7.66 5.44
CA PHE A 53 -3.01 -7.41 5.99
C PHE A 53 -2.69 -5.92 5.91
N VAL A 54 -2.38 -5.32 7.05
CA VAL A 54 -2.07 -3.90 7.17
C VAL A 54 -0.57 -3.72 7.33
N THR A 55 0.04 -2.96 6.42
CA THR A 55 1.47 -2.69 6.47
C THR A 55 1.81 -1.69 7.57
N HIS A 56 1.03 -0.63 7.74
CA HIS A 56 1.21 0.36 8.81
C HIS A 56 -0.03 1.23 9.04
N GLY A 57 0.03 2.15 10.02
CA GLY A 57 -1.13 2.83 10.57
C GLY A 57 -1.54 4.14 9.90
N HIS A 58 -0.96 4.56 8.78
CA HIS A 58 -1.36 5.79 8.11
C HIS A 58 -2.77 5.73 7.54
N VAL A 59 -3.35 6.89 7.30
CA VAL A 59 -4.73 7.07 6.84
C VAL A 59 -5.03 6.32 5.55
N ASP A 60 -4.11 6.33 4.60
CA ASP A 60 -4.19 5.68 3.28
C ASP A 60 -4.02 4.14 3.31
N HIS A 61 -3.89 3.56 4.50
CA HIS A 61 -3.80 2.12 4.68
C HIS A 61 -4.97 1.55 5.49
N ILE A 62 -5.56 2.34 6.41
CA ILE A 62 -6.55 1.81 7.35
C ILE A 62 -7.88 2.60 7.42
N TYR A 63 -8.01 3.71 6.67
CA TYR A 63 -9.15 4.62 6.76
C TYR A 63 -10.50 3.92 6.48
N HIS A 64 -10.56 3.06 5.46
CA HIS A 64 -11.81 2.42 5.05
C HIS A 64 -12.12 1.11 5.78
N LEU A 65 -11.21 0.61 6.62
CA LEU A 65 -11.42 -0.66 7.35
C LEU A 65 -12.66 -0.66 8.25
N PRO A 66 -12.98 0.40 9.02
CA PRO A 66 -14.20 0.42 9.82
C PRO A 66 -15.48 0.28 8.99
N GLU A 67 -15.55 0.94 7.82
CA GLU A 67 -16.70 0.85 6.92
C GLU A 67 -16.79 -0.52 6.24
N LEU A 68 -15.67 -1.07 5.78
CA LEU A 68 -15.60 -2.41 5.23
C LEU A 68 -16.01 -3.48 6.25
N CYS A 69 -15.67 -3.31 7.53
CA CYS A 69 -16.12 -4.20 8.61
C CYS A 69 -17.64 -4.24 8.77
N GLY A 70 -18.35 -3.19 8.41
CA GLY A 70 -19.81 -3.15 8.38
C GLY A 70 -20.42 -3.93 7.21
N ALA A 71 -19.66 -4.15 6.14
CA ALA A 71 -20.14 -4.76 4.89
C ALA A 71 -19.69 -6.23 4.71
N SER A 72 -18.57 -6.64 5.31
CA SER A 72 -17.96 -7.96 5.10
C SER A 72 -17.34 -8.52 6.37
N ASN A 73 -17.18 -9.85 6.42
CA ASN A 73 -16.65 -10.54 7.59
C ASN A 73 -15.24 -11.08 7.31
N PHE A 74 -14.21 -10.27 7.55
CA PHE A 74 -12.80 -10.60 7.41
C PHE A 74 -12.03 -10.36 8.72
N ARG A 75 -10.84 -10.92 8.85
CA ARG A 75 -9.88 -10.64 9.91
C ARG A 75 -8.91 -9.56 9.46
N ILE A 76 -8.38 -8.77 10.39
CA ILE A 76 -7.42 -7.70 10.13
C ILE A 76 -6.12 -8.02 10.84
N HIS A 77 -5.07 -8.32 10.09
CA HIS A 77 -3.73 -8.56 10.59
C HIS A 77 -2.97 -7.24 10.65
N CYS A 78 -2.62 -6.79 11.87
CA CYS A 78 -1.93 -5.51 12.02
C CYS A 78 -1.09 -5.43 13.29
N THR A 79 -0.15 -4.49 13.30
CA THR A 79 0.70 -4.14 14.44
C THR A 79 -0.08 -3.38 15.53
N PRO A 80 0.47 -3.18 16.74
CA PRO A 80 -0.25 -2.55 17.87
C PRO A 80 -0.76 -1.13 17.59
N THR A 81 -0.06 -0.31 16.81
CA THR A 81 -0.47 1.08 16.53
C THR A 81 -1.73 1.15 15.67
N PRO A 82 -1.82 0.53 14.47
CA PRO A 82 -3.08 0.49 13.70
C PRO A 82 -4.19 -0.22 14.48
N ARG A 83 -3.90 -1.28 15.26
CA ARG A 83 -4.90 -1.93 16.14
C ARG A 83 -5.58 -0.92 17.06
N LYS A 84 -4.80 -0.10 17.79
CA LYS A 84 -5.36 0.94 18.69
C LYS A 84 -6.21 1.96 17.93
N THR A 85 -5.78 2.35 16.75
CA THR A 85 -6.51 3.30 15.91
C THR A 85 -7.82 2.71 15.42
N LEU A 86 -7.83 1.48 14.90
CA LEU A 86 -9.01 0.77 14.42
C LEU A 86 -10.05 0.56 15.53
N MET A 87 -9.61 0.16 16.73
CA MET A 87 -10.50 0.02 17.90
C MET A 87 -11.14 1.36 18.28
N ARG A 88 -10.40 2.48 18.23
CA ARG A 88 -10.97 3.83 18.44
C ARG A 88 -11.97 4.23 17.35
N CYS A 89 -11.84 3.65 16.15
CA CYS A 89 -12.79 3.84 15.04
C CYS A 89 -13.95 2.83 15.07
N GLY A 90 -14.12 2.02 16.13
CA GLY A 90 -15.24 1.12 16.32
C GLY A 90 -15.05 -0.30 15.77
N VAL A 91 -13.85 -0.66 15.31
CA VAL A 91 -13.58 -2.04 14.88
C VAL A 91 -13.49 -2.95 16.10
N SER A 92 -14.23 -4.05 16.09
CA SER A 92 -14.22 -5.04 17.17
C SER A 92 -12.83 -5.67 17.34
N PRO A 93 -12.31 -5.77 18.57
CA PRO A 93 -11.05 -6.46 18.85
C PRO A 93 -11.02 -7.91 18.36
N ALA A 94 -12.17 -8.59 18.32
CA ALA A 94 -12.31 -9.97 17.85
C ALA A 94 -11.97 -10.14 16.36
N ARG A 95 -11.99 -9.06 15.58
CA ARG A 95 -11.59 -9.06 14.16
C ARG A 95 -10.11 -8.83 13.96
N ILE A 96 -9.37 -8.41 14.98
CA ILE A 96 -7.98 -7.98 14.85
C ILE A 96 -7.04 -9.09 15.30
N VAL A 97 -6.23 -9.56 14.37
CA VAL A 97 -5.16 -10.53 14.60
C VAL A 97 -3.84 -9.76 14.76
N PRO A 98 -3.09 -9.96 15.85
CA PRO A 98 -1.78 -9.34 16.00
C PRO A 98 -0.81 -9.81 14.90
N ALA A 99 -0.16 -8.87 14.22
CA ALA A 99 0.89 -9.15 13.24
C ALA A 99 2.22 -8.54 13.71
N ALA A 100 3.32 -9.25 13.46
CA ALA A 100 4.67 -8.79 13.77
C ALA A 100 5.66 -9.35 12.73
N ALA A 101 6.79 -8.67 12.57
CA ALA A 101 7.87 -9.16 11.71
C ALA A 101 8.35 -10.54 12.17
N GLY A 102 8.57 -11.44 11.22
CA GLY A 102 8.89 -12.85 11.44
C GLY A 102 7.65 -13.76 11.58
N GLY A 103 6.45 -13.19 11.69
CA GLY A 103 5.20 -13.96 11.70
C GLY A 103 4.82 -14.49 10.32
N THR A 104 4.16 -15.64 10.30
CA THR A 104 3.60 -16.26 9.08
C THR A 104 2.17 -16.68 9.36
N ASP A 105 1.26 -16.27 8.49
CA ASP A 105 -0.15 -16.61 8.51
C ASP A 105 -0.49 -17.50 7.31
N SER A 106 -1.22 -18.60 7.56
CA SER A 106 -1.73 -19.49 6.52
C SER A 106 -3.21 -19.20 6.28
N VAL A 107 -3.50 -18.65 5.11
CA VAL A 107 -4.86 -18.31 4.61
C VAL A 107 -5.03 -19.01 3.27
N SER A 108 -5.38 -20.29 3.29
CA SER A 108 -5.40 -21.12 2.08
C SER A 108 -6.14 -20.46 0.91
N PRO A 109 -5.54 -20.42 -0.31
CA PRO A 109 -4.29 -21.05 -0.72
C PRO A 109 -3.04 -20.20 -0.50
N PHE A 110 -3.16 -19.06 0.21
CA PHE A 110 -2.08 -18.12 0.47
C PHE A 110 -1.32 -18.47 1.76
N THR A 111 -0.02 -18.25 1.73
CA THR A 111 0.83 -18.14 2.92
C THR A 111 1.43 -16.73 2.93
N VAL A 112 1.24 -15.98 4.00
CA VAL A 112 1.67 -14.58 4.12
C VAL A 112 2.69 -14.46 5.23
N THR A 113 3.91 -14.09 4.88
CA THR A 113 5.02 -13.88 5.84
C THR A 113 5.32 -12.39 5.97
N ALA A 114 5.39 -11.92 7.22
CA ALA A 114 5.65 -10.52 7.54
C ALA A 114 7.14 -10.29 7.80
N TYR A 115 7.72 -9.26 7.19
CA TYR A 115 9.06 -8.77 7.43
C TYR A 115 9.02 -7.36 7.99
N ARG A 116 10.04 -6.96 8.74
CA ARG A 116 10.16 -5.58 9.19
C ARG A 116 10.39 -4.67 7.99
N GLY A 117 9.47 -3.73 7.77
CA GLY A 117 9.61 -2.68 6.76
C GLY A 117 10.19 -1.39 7.35
N ARG A 118 10.26 -0.36 6.51
CA ARG A 118 10.62 1.00 6.91
C ARG A 118 9.79 1.99 6.13
N HIS A 119 9.30 3.03 6.80
CA HIS A 119 8.60 4.12 6.13
C HIS A 119 9.53 4.91 5.22
N CYS A 120 9.02 5.33 4.06
CA CYS A 120 9.70 6.26 3.19
C CYS A 120 9.98 7.56 3.96
N ARG A 121 11.23 7.99 3.98
CA ARG A 121 11.59 9.29 4.58
C ARG A 121 11.46 10.36 3.50
N TYR A 122 10.50 11.25 3.67
CA TYR A 122 10.41 12.45 2.83
C TYR A 122 11.69 13.26 2.95
N ASP A 123 12.27 13.65 1.83
CA ASP A 123 13.42 14.54 1.81
C ASP A 123 12.98 16.02 1.79
N LEU A 124 13.89 16.90 2.19
CA LEU A 124 13.59 18.32 2.28
C LEU A 124 13.10 18.93 0.95
N PRO A 125 13.65 18.58 -0.23
CA PRO A 125 13.15 19.11 -1.50
C PRO A 125 11.67 18.77 -1.77
N ILE A 126 11.23 17.52 -1.49
CA ILE A 126 9.82 17.16 -1.72
C ILE A 126 8.89 17.85 -0.73
N ILE A 127 9.33 18.03 0.54
CA ILE A 127 8.58 18.78 1.55
C ILE A 127 8.40 20.23 1.11
N LEU A 128 9.49 20.91 0.72
CA LEU A 128 9.44 22.29 0.25
C LEU A 128 8.57 22.41 -1.00
N LYS A 129 8.74 21.52 -2.00
CA LYS A 129 7.90 21.50 -3.20
C LYS A 129 6.42 21.39 -2.87
N THR A 130 6.05 20.57 -1.86
CA THR A 130 4.66 20.39 -1.44
C THR A 130 4.12 21.63 -0.72
N VAL A 131 4.85 22.17 0.25
CA VAL A 131 4.42 23.32 1.07
C VAL A 131 4.30 24.61 0.26
N PHE A 132 5.19 24.83 -0.71
CA PHE A 132 5.17 26.05 -1.54
C PHE A 132 4.26 25.96 -2.76
N ARG A 133 3.45 24.90 -2.91
CA ARG A 133 2.47 24.82 -4.01
C ARG A 133 1.33 25.81 -3.81
N ARG A 134 0.96 26.53 -4.87
CA ARG A 134 -0.20 27.44 -4.86
C ARG A 134 -1.51 26.72 -4.49
N ARG A 135 -1.66 25.44 -4.85
CA ARG A 135 -2.83 24.60 -4.50
C ARG A 135 -3.00 24.45 -2.99
N PHE A 136 -1.89 24.35 -2.24
CA PHE A 136 -1.87 24.21 -0.79
C PHE A 136 -2.59 25.39 -0.09
N PHE A 137 -2.37 26.62 -0.58
CA PHE A 137 -2.98 27.82 -0.01
C PHE A 137 -4.41 28.08 -0.49
N ARG A 138 -4.82 27.50 -1.61
CA ARG A 138 -6.17 27.68 -2.15
C ARG A 138 -7.24 26.83 -1.45
N HIS A 139 -6.84 25.79 -0.72
CA HIS A 139 -7.74 24.82 -0.09
C HIS A 139 -7.43 24.61 1.41
N PRO A 140 -7.48 25.67 2.26
CA PRO A 140 -7.03 25.57 3.65
C PRO A 140 -7.86 24.57 4.48
N VAL A 141 -9.14 24.42 4.17
CA VAL A 141 -10.01 23.44 4.86
C VAL A 141 -9.59 22.01 4.55
N HIS A 142 -9.26 21.71 3.30
CA HIS A 142 -8.79 20.37 2.89
C HIS A 142 -7.44 20.06 3.53
N LEU A 143 -6.55 21.04 3.59
CA LEU A 143 -5.29 20.90 4.29
C LEU A 143 -5.48 20.62 5.78
N ALA A 144 -6.33 21.39 6.46
CA ALA A 144 -6.62 21.17 7.87
C ALA A 144 -7.19 19.76 8.13
N ARG A 145 -8.07 19.27 7.27
CA ARG A 145 -8.62 17.92 7.35
C ARG A 145 -7.55 16.83 7.09
N PHE A 146 -6.67 17.05 6.11
CA PHE A 146 -5.54 16.15 5.86
C PHE A 146 -4.62 16.07 7.07
N LEU A 147 -4.19 17.21 7.63
CA LEU A 147 -3.36 17.25 8.83
C LEU A 147 -4.04 16.57 10.03
N TRP A 148 -5.34 16.80 10.19
CA TRP A 148 -6.13 16.13 11.23
C TRP A 148 -6.16 14.60 11.02
N ALA A 149 -6.33 14.14 9.78
CA ALA A 149 -6.30 12.72 9.45
C ALA A 149 -4.93 12.11 9.78
N MET A 150 -3.83 12.77 9.41
CA MET A 150 -2.48 12.31 9.74
C MET A 150 -2.24 12.20 11.26
N LEU A 151 -2.78 13.13 12.06
CA LEU A 151 -2.70 13.05 13.52
C LEU A 151 -3.57 11.92 14.10
N ARG A 152 -4.72 11.66 13.49
CA ARG A 152 -5.66 10.62 13.94
C ARG A 152 -5.18 9.20 13.59
N PHE A 153 -4.42 9.05 12.52
CA PHE A 153 -3.89 7.81 11.98
C PHE A 153 -2.35 7.80 12.04
N PRO A 154 -1.75 7.73 13.24
CA PRO A 154 -0.31 7.83 13.39
C PRO A 154 0.40 6.55 12.96
N GLU A 155 1.60 6.71 12.42
CA GLU A 155 2.60 5.67 12.26
C GLU A 155 3.67 5.85 13.36
N LYS A 156 4.13 4.76 13.98
CA LYS A 156 5.10 4.78 15.11
C LYS A 156 6.30 3.84 14.90
N GLY A 157 6.74 3.66 13.67
CA GLY A 157 7.87 2.78 13.35
C GLY A 157 7.53 1.29 13.30
N GLU A 158 6.24 0.96 13.28
CA GLU A 158 5.74 -0.42 13.23
C GLU A 158 5.32 -0.79 11.80
N ILE A 159 6.27 -0.79 10.86
CA ILE A 159 5.98 -1.03 9.44
C ILE A 159 6.30 -2.47 9.09
N LEU A 160 5.41 -3.10 8.32
CA LEU A 160 5.57 -4.43 7.77
C LEU A 160 5.65 -4.37 6.24
N MET A 161 6.50 -5.21 5.69
CA MET A 161 6.49 -5.70 4.33
C MET A 161 5.96 -7.12 4.37
N TYR A 162 5.18 -7.53 3.39
CA TYR A 162 4.66 -8.89 3.31
C TYR A 162 5.22 -9.64 2.10
N GLU A 163 5.46 -10.93 2.27
CA GLU A 163 5.65 -11.86 1.15
C GLU A 163 4.48 -12.85 1.13
N VAL A 164 3.82 -12.92 0.00
CA VAL A 164 2.71 -13.83 -0.26
C VAL A 164 3.21 -14.97 -1.13
N SER A 165 3.04 -16.20 -0.66
CA SER A 165 3.28 -17.41 -1.45
C SER A 165 1.95 -18.06 -1.82
N CYS A 166 1.76 -18.34 -3.11
CA CYS A 166 0.58 -19.02 -3.64
C CYS A 166 0.90 -19.70 -4.97
N GLY A 167 0.51 -20.95 -5.16
CA GLY A 167 0.72 -21.68 -6.42
C GLY A 167 2.19 -21.73 -6.90
N GLY A 168 3.15 -21.80 -5.96
CA GLY A 168 4.57 -21.79 -6.27
C GLY A 168 5.14 -20.41 -6.63
N LYS A 169 4.34 -19.34 -6.61
CA LYS A 169 4.76 -17.94 -6.83
C LYS A 169 4.96 -17.21 -5.53
N ARG A 170 5.90 -16.26 -5.53
CA ARG A 170 6.18 -15.36 -4.41
C ARG A 170 5.99 -13.91 -4.84
N ILE A 171 5.14 -13.19 -4.11
CA ILE A 171 4.83 -11.78 -4.34
C ILE A 171 5.23 -10.99 -3.10
N GLN A 172 6.07 -9.99 -3.27
CA GLN A 172 6.44 -9.07 -2.21
C GLN A 172 5.62 -7.80 -2.30
N VAL A 173 5.02 -7.39 -1.17
CA VAL A 173 4.19 -6.21 -1.03
C VAL A 173 4.86 -5.23 -0.08
N LEU A 174 5.32 -4.11 -0.61
CA LEU A 174 5.81 -3.00 0.19
C LEU A 174 4.69 -1.98 0.39
N GLY A 175 4.27 -1.75 1.63
CA GLY A 175 3.28 -0.69 1.90
C GLY A 175 3.89 0.72 1.90
N SER A 176 5.21 0.82 1.91
CA SER A 176 5.93 2.09 1.85
C SER A 176 7.28 1.91 1.16
N LEU A 177 7.78 2.96 0.49
CA LEU A 177 9.04 2.93 -0.24
C LEU A 177 10.24 2.96 0.74
N GLY A 178 10.51 1.83 1.39
CA GLY A 178 11.63 1.72 2.32
C GLY A 178 11.85 0.31 2.84
N LEU A 179 13.14 -0.07 2.93
CA LEU A 179 13.59 -1.32 3.53
C LEU A 179 14.38 -1.02 4.81
N ASP A 180 14.20 -1.85 5.83
CA ASP A 180 15.03 -1.79 7.03
C ASP A 180 16.45 -2.27 6.74
N ALA A 181 17.44 -1.58 7.26
CA ALA A 181 18.86 -1.85 6.93
C ALA A 181 19.38 -3.16 7.52
N HIS A 182 18.78 -3.60 8.63
CA HIS A 182 19.22 -4.76 9.40
C HIS A 182 18.36 -6.01 9.17
N THR A 183 17.30 -5.90 8.38
CA THR A 183 16.44 -7.02 8.03
C THR A 183 16.95 -7.71 6.78
N GLU A 184 17.13 -9.02 6.84
CA GLU A 184 17.36 -9.87 5.68
C GLU A 184 16.01 -10.12 5.00
N TYR A 185 15.92 -9.82 3.72
CA TYR A 185 14.73 -10.07 2.90
C TYR A 185 15.01 -11.19 1.91
N PRO A 186 14.04 -12.06 1.65
CA PRO A 186 14.17 -13.03 0.56
C PRO A 186 14.28 -12.29 -0.78
N ALA A 187 15.25 -12.65 -1.59
CA ALA A 187 15.41 -12.15 -2.95
C ALA A 187 14.65 -13.01 -3.97
N ASP A 188 14.68 -12.60 -5.22
CA ASP A 188 14.18 -13.34 -6.39
C ASP A 188 12.68 -13.69 -6.32
N ALA A 189 11.86 -12.79 -5.76
CA ALA A 189 10.42 -12.94 -5.83
C ALA A 189 9.94 -12.83 -7.30
N ASP A 190 8.84 -13.52 -7.63
CA ASP A 190 8.27 -13.44 -8.99
C ASP A 190 7.73 -12.04 -9.28
N VAL A 191 7.14 -11.38 -8.24
CA VAL A 191 6.61 -10.02 -8.35
C VAL A 191 6.98 -9.21 -7.12
N LEU A 192 7.42 -7.97 -7.34
CA LEU A 192 7.52 -6.93 -6.32
C LEU A 192 6.47 -5.87 -6.59
N ILE A 193 5.56 -5.62 -5.64
CA ILE A 193 4.66 -4.47 -5.63
C ILE A 193 5.36 -3.35 -4.90
N LEU A 194 5.67 -2.28 -5.62
CA LEU A 194 6.57 -1.21 -5.20
C LEU A 194 5.83 0.13 -5.16
N PRO A 195 5.61 0.72 -3.97
CA PRO A 195 5.07 2.07 -3.85
C PRO A 195 6.03 3.09 -4.48
N PHE A 196 5.51 3.90 -5.41
CA PHE A 196 6.34 4.81 -6.17
C PHE A 196 6.06 6.26 -5.81
N GLN A 197 6.47 6.66 -4.57
CA GLN A 197 6.27 8.04 -4.07
C GLN A 197 7.21 8.41 -2.92
N GLY A 198 7.18 9.68 -2.53
CA GLY A 198 7.70 10.18 -1.25
C GLY A 198 9.14 10.70 -1.27
N ARG A 199 9.81 10.77 -2.44
CA ARG A 199 11.18 11.24 -2.57
C ARG A 199 11.36 12.17 -3.76
N SER A 200 12.30 13.10 -3.69
CA SER A 200 12.71 13.93 -4.84
C SER A 200 13.61 13.17 -5.82
N ASN A 201 14.40 12.21 -5.32
CA ASN A 201 15.25 11.31 -6.09
C ASN A 201 14.64 9.90 -6.22
N LEU A 202 13.36 9.87 -6.58
CA LEU A 202 12.49 8.69 -6.49
C LEU A 202 13.04 7.49 -7.25
N GLU A 203 13.42 7.67 -8.52
CA GLU A 203 13.91 6.59 -9.40
C GLU A 203 15.17 5.94 -8.83
N LYS A 204 16.13 6.76 -8.39
CA LYS A 204 17.39 6.26 -7.82
C LYS A 204 17.14 5.46 -6.53
N TYR A 205 16.20 5.94 -5.70
CA TYR A 205 15.90 5.29 -4.43
C TYR A 205 15.14 3.98 -4.64
N ALA A 206 14.15 3.98 -5.52
CA ALA A 206 13.38 2.79 -5.92
C ALA A 206 14.29 1.74 -6.58
N LEU A 207 15.21 2.16 -7.45
CA LEU A 207 16.20 1.27 -8.07
C LEU A 207 17.07 0.55 -7.03
N GLY A 208 17.48 1.24 -5.95
CA GLY A 208 18.21 0.62 -4.84
C GLY A 208 17.42 -0.48 -4.12
N ILE A 209 16.10 -0.31 -3.99
CA ILE A 209 15.21 -1.33 -3.43
C ILE A 209 15.10 -2.52 -4.39
N VAL A 210 14.87 -2.28 -5.67
CA VAL A 210 14.76 -3.33 -6.70
C VAL A 210 16.03 -4.17 -6.75
N ARG A 211 17.20 -3.53 -6.77
CA ARG A 211 18.50 -4.25 -6.76
C ARG A 211 18.71 -5.09 -5.51
N ARG A 212 18.22 -4.64 -4.36
CA ARG A 212 18.34 -5.40 -3.10
C ARG A 212 17.42 -6.61 -3.04
N LEU A 213 16.21 -6.52 -3.60
CA LEU A 213 15.20 -7.58 -3.59
C LEU A 213 15.31 -8.49 -4.84
N ASN A 214 15.92 -8.00 -5.91
CA ASN A 214 16.13 -8.69 -7.18
C ASN A 214 14.87 -9.41 -7.72
N PRO A 215 13.70 -8.74 -7.85
CA PRO A 215 12.48 -9.39 -8.30
C PRO A 215 12.53 -9.72 -9.80
N ARG A 216 11.74 -10.69 -10.24
CA ARG A 216 11.58 -11.00 -11.67
C ARG A 216 10.71 -9.98 -12.40
N THR A 217 9.77 -9.36 -11.71
CA THR A 217 8.87 -8.34 -12.28
C THR A 217 8.54 -7.30 -11.20
N VAL A 218 8.39 -6.03 -11.61
CA VAL A 218 7.96 -4.94 -10.73
C VAL A 218 6.60 -4.42 -11.16
N LEU A 219 5.67 -4.30 -10.22
CA LEU A 219 4.40 -3.61 -10.36
C LEU A 219 4.44 -2.36 -9.50
N LEU A 220 4.20 -1.19 -10.12
CA LEU A 220 4.17 0.08 -9.40
C LEU A 220 2.75 0.36 -8.91
N ASP A 221 2.63 0.71 -7.64
CA ASP A 221 1.44 1.26 -7.01
C ASP A 221 1.76 2.59 -6.34
N HIS A 222 0.79 3.20 -5.67
CA HIS A 222 0.95 4.39 -4.84
C HIS A 222 1.56 5.61 -5.57
N TYR A 223 1.44 5.66 -6.89
CA TYR A 223 1.89 6.77 -7.71
C TYR A 223 0.76 7.74 -8.07
N ASP A 224 -0.44 7.45 -7.60
CA ASP A 224 -1.66 8.21 -7.84
C ASP A 224 -1.79 9.43 -6.92
N ASP A 225 -2.57 10.42 -7.37
CA ASP A 225 -3.00 11.55 -6.54
C ASP A 225 -4.04 11.10 -5.49
N ALA A 226 -3.55 10.40 -4.46
CA ALA A 226 -4.39 9.84 -3.40
C ALA A 226 -4.92 10.90 -2.41
N PHE A 227 -4.27 12.07 -2.33
CA PHE A 227 -4.57 13.15 -1.38
C PHE A 227 -4.58 14.53 -2.05
N PRO A 228 -5.45 14.82 -3.03
CA PRO A 228 -5.54 16.15 -3.58
C PRO A 228 -6.05 17.15 -2.50
N PRO A 229 -5.51 18.35 -2.39
CA PRO A 229 -4.50 18.98 -3.25
C PRO A 229 -3.04 18.78 -2.78
N VAL A 230 -2.76 17.89 -1.86
CA VAL A 230 -1.44 17.70 -1.23
C VAL A 230 -0.52 16.85 -2.09
N SER A 231 -1.07 15.79 -2.70
CA SER A 231 -0.35 14.92 -3.65
C SER A 231 -0.61 15.30 -5.10
N ASP A 232 0.04 14.61 -6.02
CA ASP A 232 -0.19 14.61 -7.47
C ASP A 232 0.09 13.21 -8.00
N ASP A 233 -0.43 12.91 -9.20
CA ASP A 233 0.00 11.74 -9.95
C ASP A 233 1.50 11.85 -10.28
N ILE A 234 2.21 10.74 -10.12
CA ILE A 234 3.65 10.66 -10.36
C ILE A 234 3.87 9.98 -11.71
N TYR A 235 4.71 10.58 -12.54
CA TYR A 235 5.10 10.02 -13.82
C TYR A 235 6.02 8.80 -13.62
N THR A 236 5.63 7.65 -14.17
CA THR A 236 6.28 6.36 -13.92
C THR A 236 7.12 5.87 -15.09
N GLU A 237 6.91 6.42 -16.30
CA GLU A 237 7.50 5.89 -17.54
C GLU A 237 9.03 5.91 -17.57
N ASP A 238 9.66 6.92 -16.96
CA ASP A 238 11.12 6.99 -16.96
C ASP A 238 11.72 5.89 -16.08
N PHE A 239 11.10 5.58 -14.94
CA PHE A 239 11.54 4.48 -14.11
C PHE A 239 11.31 3.11 -14.77
N ILE A 240 10.18 2.93 -15.47
CA ILE A 240 9.89 1.72 -16.25
C ILE A 240 10.97 1.50 -17.32
N LYS A 241 11.38 2.55 -18.05
CA LYS A 241 12.47 2.49 -19.02
C LYS A 241 13.83 2.16 -18.38
N ILE A 242 14.13 2.77 -17.22
CA ILE A 242 15.36 2.49 -16.48
C ILE A 242 15.43 1.01 -16.10
N LEU A 243 14.38 0.42 -15.52
CA LEU A 243 14.37 -0.99 -15.14
C LEU A 243 14.52 -1.92 -16.34
N SER A 244 13.79 -1.64 -17.42
CA SER A 244 13.89 -2.44 -18.64
C SER A 244 15.27 -2.37 -19.29
N ALA A 245 15.86 -1.16 -19.38
CA ALA A 245 17.11 -0.96 -20.10
C ALA A 245 18.37 -1.32 -19.29
N GLN A 246 18.38 -1.07 -17.98
CA GLN A 246 19.56 -1.24 -17.14
C GLN A 246 19.55 -2.54 -16.33
N GLU A 247 18.38 -2.95 -15.84
CA GLU A 247 18.27 -4.12 -14.97
C GLU A 247 17.67 -5.35 -15.70
N HIS A 248 17.13 -5.15 -16.91
CA HIS A 248 16.40 -6.17 -17.67
C HIS A 248 15.20 -6.76 -16.91
N ILE A 249 14.62 -5.99 -15.98
CA ILE A 249 13.46 -6.38 -15.19
C ILE A 249 12.21 -5.76 -15.79
N PRO A 250 11.21 -6.55 -16.20
CA PRO A 250 9.90 -6.05 -16.62
C PRO A 250 9.26 -5.22 -15.51
N CYS A 251 8.80 -4.01 -15.86
CA CYS A 251 8.13 -3.11 -14.95
C CYS A 251 6.90 -2.51 -15.60
N ARG A 252 5.81 -2.38 -14.83
CA ARG A 252 4.60 -1.69 -15.27
C ARG A 252 3.90 -0.98 -14.11
N ALA A 253 3.27 0.15 -14.41
CA ALA A 253 2.36 0.81 -13.49
C ALA A 253 1.01 0.08 -13.50
N MET A 254 0.47 -0.22 -12.31
CA MET A 254 -0.86 -0.82 -12.19
C MET A 254 -1.94 0.23 -12.49
N VAL A 255 -3.02 -0.19 -13.12
CA VAL A 255 -4.15 0.68 -13.43
C VAL A 255 -5.28 0.41 -12.44
N LYS A 256 -5.79 1.46 -11.80
CA LYS A 256 -6.88 1.36 -10.80
C LYS A 256 -8.06 0.53 -11.33
N GLY A 257 -8.50 -0.44 -10.54
CA GLY A 257 -9.63 -1.31 -10.84
C GLY A 257 -9.38 -2.36 -11.93
N ARG A 258 -8.17 -2.43 -12.52
CA ARG A 258 -7.82 -3.46 -13.50
C ARG A 258 -7.03 -4.60 -12.85
N ASN A 259 -7.34 -5.82 -13.28
CA ASN A 259 -6.60 -6.99 -12.85
C ASN A 259 -5.26 -7.10 -13.56
N VAL A 260 -4.26 -7.50 -12.80
CA VAL A 260 -2.96 -7.97 -13.28
C VAL A 260 -2.90 -9.47 -13.02
N HIS A 261 -2.69 -10.26 -14.07
CA HIS A 261 -2.54 -11.71 -13.96
C HIS A 261 -1.07 -12.05 -13.71
N VAL A 262 -0.82 -12.82 -12.66
CA VAL A 262 0.47 -13.48 -12.40
C VAL A 262 0.27 -14.95 -12.75
N GLU A 263 0.92 -15.40 -13.83
CA GLU A 263 0.82 -16.79 -14.28
C GLU A 263 1.42 -17.72 -13.23
N THR A 264 0.62 -18.68 -12.79
CA THR A 264 1.00 -19.73 -11.83
C THR A 264 1.69 -20.88 -12.51
#